data_f02525a39510791b29c35fd8a89a9055
#
_entry.id   f02525a39510791b29c35fd8a89a9055
#
_cell.length_a   1.000
_cell.length_b   1.000
_cell.length_c   1.000
_cell.angle_alpha   90.00
_cell.angle_beta   90.00
_cell.angle_gamma   90.00
#
_symmetry.space_group_name_H-M   'P 1'
#
loop_
_entity.id
_entity.type
_entity.pdbx_description
1 polymer ?
#
loop_
_entity_poly.entity_id
_entity_poly.type
_entity_poly.pdbx_seq_one_letter_code
_entity_poly.pdbx_strand_id
1 'polypeptide(L)'
;LVYTPDDRDEMEVTLKDAVENGKKTLVGIGTKILIFPDKLAFDTASREVSALGAVWSGKNASVEFAPCDAEGKVYEVSGCGPAEPDKPTDGQLFLRVEDPEKPWSSESTLEVYSEASGNWSAVVLDYCRISAKGVGTDFAAEDTVTLTGSAAEQAGQWNELDGDRIVYDAGADALRVKADPGGEWFYGRLT
;
A
#
# COMPACT_ATOMS: atom_id res chain seq x y z
N LEU A 1 5.76 29.02 -7.30
CA LEU A 1 6.62 29.48 -6.20
C LEU A 1 7.62 30.50 -6.78
N VAL A 2 7.70 31.67 -6.17
CA VAL A 2 8.71 32.68 -6.51
C VAL A 2 9.75 32.69 -5.41
N TYR A 3 11.00 32.51 -5.78
CA TYR A 3 12.14 32.59 -4.87
C TYR A 3 13.01 33.77 -5.29
N THR A 4 13.22 34.71 -4.38
CA THR A 4 14.05 35.89 -4.60
C THR A 4 15.24 35.85 -3.63
N PRO A 5 16.45 35.54 -4.07
CA PRO A 5 17.64 35.63 -3.24
C PRO A 5 18.00 37.10 -2.96
N ASP A 6 18.58 37.38 -1.79
CA ASP A 6 18.88 38.74 -1.31
C ASP A 6 19.81 39.54 -2.25
N ASP A 7 20.58 38.87 -3.11
CA ASP A 7 21.65 39.46 -3.94
C ASP A 7 21.43 39.32 -5.44
N ARG A 8 20.26 38.88 -5.88
CA ARG A 8 20.00 38.57 -7.29
C ARG A 8 18.59 38.97 -7.73
N ASP A 9 18.42 39.02 -9.05
CA ASP A 9 17.12 39.22 -9.66
C ASP A 9 16.14 38.12 -9.27
N GLU A 10 14.86 38.48 -9.23
CA GLU A 10 13.76 37.57 -8.95
C GLU A 10 13.84 36.31 -9.82
N MET A 11 13.76 35.16 -9.18
CA MET A 11 13.78 33.87 -9.86
C MET A 11 12.44 33.20 -9.71
N GLU A 12 11.75 33.01 -10.81
CA GLU A 12 10.54 32.20 -10.84
C GLU A 12 10.92 30.72 -10.98
N VAL A 13 10.54 29.93 -10.00
CA VAL A 13 10.63 28.46 -10.07
C VAL A 13 9.24 27.91 -10.24
N THR A 14 8.97 27.34 -11.39
CA THR A 14 7.69 26.70 -11.67
C THR A 14 7.71 25.26 -11.14
N LEU A 15 7.02 25.02 -10.02
CA LEU A 15 6.77 23.67 -9.49
C LEU A 15 5.52 23.09 -10.17
N LYS A 16 5.57 22.91 -11.49
CA LYS A 16 4.45 22.43 -12.27
C LYS A 16 4.12 21.01 -11.85
N ASP A 17 2.86 20.77 -11.49
CA ASP A 17 2.27 19.47 -11.16
C ASP A 17 2.79 18.79 -9.86
N ALA A 18 3.67 19.43 -9.11
CA ALA A 18 4.22 18.87 -7.86
C ALA A 18 3.65 19.52 -6.59
N VAL A 19 3.00 20.68 -6.71
CA VAL A 19 2.48 21.43 -5.56
C VAL A 19 0.98 21.67 -5.75
N GLU A 20 0.19 21.14 -4.82
CA GLU A 20 -1.25 21.39 -4.80
C GLU A 20 -1.58 22.83 -4.38
N ASN A 21 -2.74 23.33 -4.83
CA ASN A 21 -3.22 24.64 -4.38
C ASN A 21 -3.61 24.60 -2.90
N GLY A 22 -3.13 25.56 -2.13
CA GLY A 22 -3.45 25.65 -0.72
C GLY A 22 -2.39 26.36 0.10
N LYS A 23 -2.66 26.48 1.41
CA LYS A 23 -1.70 27.05 2.36
C LYS A 23 -0.49 26.14 2.52
N LYS A 24 0.70 26.68 2.38
CA LYS A 24 1.97 25.98 2.51
C LYS A 24 2.75 26.45 3.73
N THR A 25 3.48 25.53 4.34
CA THR A 25 4.50 25.83 5.33
C THR A 25 5.86 25.60 4.69
N LEU A 26 6.71 26.61 4.72
CA LEU A 26 8.06 26.55 4.17
C LEU A 26 9.07 26.52 5.31
N VAL A 27 10.05 25.60 5.24
CA VAL A 27 11.11 25.46 6.23
C VAL A 27 12.46 25.47 5.51
N GLY A 28 13.33 26.44 5.83
CA GLY A 28 14.68 26.53 5.27
C GLY A 28 15.68 25.68 6.05
N ILE A 29 16.45 24.82 5.35
CA ILE A 29 17.54 24.03 5.91
C ILE A 29 18.71 24.07 4.94
N GLY A 30 19.78 24.81 5.27
CA GLY A 30 20.90 25.01 4.38
C GLY A 30 20.47 25.63 3.04
N THR A 31 20.78 24.99 1.94
CA THR A 31 20.38 25.41 0.57
C THR A 31 18.96 24.96 0.20
N LYS A 32 18.27 24.22 1.07
CA LYS A 32 16.98 23.62 0.75
C LYS A 32 15.82 24.35 1.41
N ILE A 33 14.74 24.52 0.67
CA ILE A 33 13.44 24.97 1.14
C ILE A 33 12.48 23.77 1.11
N LEU A 34 12.07 23.30 2.28
CA LEU A 34 11.10 22.22 2.43
C LEU A 34 9.68 22.79 2.34
N ILE A 35 8.82 22.11 1.59
CA ILE A 35 7.45 22.57 1.26
C ILE A 35 6.45 21.55 1.80
N PHE A 36 5.62 21.98 2.76
CA PHE A 36 4.58 21.15 3.37
C PHE A 36 3.18 21.72 3.08
N PRO A 37 2.15 20.87 2.94
CA PRO A 37 2.14 19.41 3.15
C PRO A 37 2.66 18.57 1.96
N ASP A 38 3.08 19.17 0.84
CA ASP A 38 3.44 18.46 -0.41
C ASP A 38 4.69 17.56 -0.26
N LYS A 39 5.40 17.65 0.87
CA LYS A 39 6.62 16.86 1.14
C LYS A 39 7.66 16.98 0.03
N LEU A 40 7.96 18.23 -0.36
CA LEU A 40 8.95 18.55 -1.38
C LEU A 40 10.12 19.33 -0.80
N ALA A 41 11.29 19.20 -1.39
CA ALA A 41 12.45 20.02 -1.16
C ALA A 41 12.85 20.75 -2.44
N PHE A 42 12.93 22.06 -2.39
CA PHE A 42 13.56 22.88 -3.43
C PHE A 42 14.98 23.24 -3.01
N ASP A 43 15.97 22.84 -3.78
CA ASP A 43 17.36 23.21 -3.56
C ASP A 43 17.68 24.52 -4.32
N THR A 44 17.96 25.58 -3.57
CA THR A 44 18.23 26.91 -4.12
C THR A 44 19.57 27.01 -4.89
N ALA A 45 20.50 26.07 -4.64
CA ALA A 45 21.79 26.03 -5.33
C ALA A 45 21.70 25.31 -6.68
N SER A 46 21.12 24.10 -6.70
CA SER A 46 20.93 23.32 -7.95
C SER A 46 19.68 23.71 -8.72
N ARG A 47 18.71 24.38 -8.07
CA ARG A 47 17.38 24.72 -8.60
C ARG A 47 16.51 23.51 -8.91
N GLU A 48 16.78 22.39 -8.27
CA GLU A 48 16.05 21.16 -8.43
C GLU A 48 15.00 21.00 -7.35
N VAL A 49 13.91 20.31 -7.71
CA VAL A 49 12.86 19.90 -6.78
C VAL A 49 12.93 18.40 -6.64
N SER A 50 12.92 17.94 -5.40
CA SER A 50 12.92 16.52 -5.04
C SER A 50 11.84 16.22 -4.01
N ALA A 51 11.38 14.99 -3.95
CA ALA A 51 10.49 14.53 -2.89
C ALA A 51 11.25 14.48 -1.55
N LEU A 52 10.53 14.78 -0.46
CA LEU A 52 11.00 14.58 0.92
C LEU A 52 10.61 13.19 1.38
N GLY A 53 11.33 12.20 1.00
CA GLY A 53 11.09 10.82 1.36
C GLY A 53 11.12 9.90 0.16
N ALA A 54 11.04 8.61 0.43
CA ALA A 54 11.00 7.59 -0.60
C ALA A 54 9.66 7.63 -1.34
N VAL A 55 9.72 7.51 -2.66
CA VAL A 55 8.54 7.39 -3.53
C VAL A 55 8.79 6.25 -4.49
N TRP A 56 7.88 5.28 -4.48
CA TRP A 56 7.85 4.25 -5.50
C TRP A 56 6.60 4.39 -6.35
N SER A 57 6.71 4.17 -7.63
CA SER A 57 5.58 4.24 -8.56
C SER A 57 5.44 2.93 -9.32
N GLY A 58 4.26 2.32 -9.23
CA GLY A 58 3.87 1.14 -10.00
C GLY A 58 3.51 1.40 -11.46
N LYS A 59 3.72 2.62 -11.96
CA LYS A 59 3.43 2.95 -13.35
C LYS A 59 4.24 2.06 -14.30
N ASN A 60 3.54 1.28 -15.12
CA ASN A 60 4.10 0.27 -16.02
C ASN A 60 4.75 -0.95 -15.30
N ALA A 61 4.40 -1.19 -14.04
CA ALA A 61 4.80 -2.38 -13.31
C ALA A 61 3.59 -3.23 -12.95
N SER A 62 3.76 -4.55 -12.92
CA SER A 62 2.78 -5.43 -12.31
C SER A 62 2.93 -5.37 -10.81
N VAL A 63 1.85 -5.03 -10.11
CA VAL A 63 1.78 -4.97 -8.65
C VAL A 63 0.78 -6.01 -8.18
N GLU A 64 1.19 -6.85 -7.26
CA GLU A 64 0.35 -7.88 -6.66
C GLU A 64 0.11 -7.57 -5.19
N PHE A 65 -1.13 -7.68 -4.76
CA PHE A 65 -1.58 -7.50 -3.39
C PHE A 65 -2.10 -8.84 -2.87
N ALA A 66 -1.62 -9.27 -1.72
CA ALA A 66 -2.08 -10.51 -1.12
C ALA A 66 -2.12 -10.43 0.41
N PRO A 67 -3.18 -10.96 1.05
CA PRO A 67 -3.21 -11.11 2.49
C PRO A 67 -2.13 -12.12 2.91
N CYS A 68 -1.45 -11.82 4.00
CA CYS A 68 -0.38 -12.66 4.53
C CYS A 68 -0.38 -12.70 6.06
N ASP A 69 0.34 -13.66 6.61
CA ASP A 69 0.58 -13.75 8.06
C ASP A 69 1.68 -12.78 8.53
N ALA A 70 1.97 -12.82 9.82
CA ALA A 70 3.00 -11.99 10.45
C ALA A 70 4.42 -12.29 9.95
N GLU A 71 4.65 -13.46 9.39
CA GLU A 71 5.91 -13.89 8.78
C GLU A 71 6.01 -13.51 7.30
N GLY A 72 4.92 -12.96 6.72
CA GLY A 72 4.84 -12.55 5.31
C GLY A 72 4.50 -13.67 4.34
N LYS A 73 4.08 -14.84 4.85
CA LYS A 73 3.60 -15.93 4.03
C LYS A 73 2.17 -15.62 3.55
N VAL A 74 2.00 -15.56 2.25
CA VAL A 74 0.70 -15.34 1.62
C VAL A 74 -0.25 -16.51 1.94
N TYR A 75 -1.50 -16.20 2.25
CA TYR A 75 -2.53 -17.19 2.45
C TYR A 75 -2.96 -17.81 1.11
N GLU A 76 -2.66 -19.11 0.96
CA GLU A 76 -3.05 -19.87 -0.22
C GLU A 76 -4.43 -20.50 0.00
N VAL A 77 -5.45 -19.90 -0.61
CA VAL A 77 -6.84 -20.36 -0.49
C VAL A 77 -7.07 -21.58 -1.38
N SER A 78 -7.57 -22.65 -0.80
CA SER A 78 -7.82 -23.91 -1.52
C SER A 78 -9.15 -23.92 -2.31
N GLY A 79 -10.03 -22.98 -2.03
CA GLY A 79 -11.32 -22.84 -2.71
C GLY A 79 -12.14 -21.70 -2.11
N CYS A 80 -13.21 -21.32 -2.80
CA CYS A 80 -14.17 -20.35 -2.34
C CYS A 80 -15.62 -20.78 -2.64
N GLY A 81 -16.56 -20.30 -1.85
CA GLY A 81 -17.98 -20.59 -2.04
C GLY A 81 -18.82 -20.27 -0.81
N PRO A 82 -20.15 -20.45 -0.92
CA PRO A 82 -21.08 -20.16 0.18
C PRO A 82 -21.06 -21.21 1.32
N ALA A 83 -20.48 -22.38 1.06
CA ALA A 83 -20.38 -23.46 2.02
C ALA A 83 -19.00 -24.10 2.01
N GLU A 84 -18.53 -24.48 3.18
CA GLU A 84 -17.24 -25.14 3.38
C GLU A 84 -17.21 -26.53 2.74
N PRO A 85 -16.01 -27.06 2.38
CA PRO A 85 -15.85 -28.41 1.86
C PRO A 85 -16.27 -29.50 2.85
N ASP A 86 -16.92 -30.55 2.36
CA ASP A 86 -17.38 -31.68 3.18
C ASP A 86 -16.24 -32.47 3.86
N LYS A 87 -15.06 -32.45 3.29
CA LYS A 87 -13.88 -33.22 3.76
C LYS A 87 -12.64 -32.32 3.81
N PRO A 88 -12.60 -31.39 4.74
CA PRO A 88 -11.44 -30.52 4.87
C PRO A 88 -10.23 -31.26 5.45
N THR A 89 -9.03 -30.74 5.19
CA THR A 89 -7.78 -31.20 5.81
C THR A 89 -7.31 -30.16 6.83
N ASP A 90 -6.52 -30.61 7.82
CA ASP A 90 -5.99 -29.70 8.84
C ASP A 90 -5.17 -28.56 8.22
N GLY A 91 -5.42 -27.33 8.69
CA GLY A 91 -4.79 -26.11 8.15
C GLY A 91 -5.30 -25.66 6.79
N GLN A 92 -6.31 -26.33 6.22
CA GLN A 92 -6.90 -25.91 4.94
C GLN A 92 -7.53 -24.54 5.07
N LEU A 93 -7.21 -23.65 4.13
CA LEU A 93 -7.81 -22.32 4.02
C LEU A 93 -8.94 -22.34 2.99
N PHE A 94 -10.06 -21.75 3.36
CA PHE A 94 -11.22 -21.61 2.51
C PHE A 94 -11.78 -20.19 2.63
N LEU A 95 -12.18 -19.61 1.49
CA LEU A 95 -12.79 -18.30 1.46
C LEU A 95 -14.31 -18.44 1.36
N ARG A 96 -15.00 -18.22 2.46
CA ARG A 96 -16.46 -18.22 2.46
C ARG A 96 -16.97 -16.93 1.85
N VAL A 97 -17.74 -17.05 0.77
CA VAL A 97 -18.29 -15.95 -0.01
C VAL A 97 -19.69 -16.29 -0.50
N GLU A 98 -20.58 -15.30 -0.59
CA GLU A 98 -21.90 -15.53 -1.19
C GLU A 98 -21.81 -15.60 -2.72
N ASP A 99 -20.95 -14.77 -3.32
CA ASP A 99 -20.74 -14.73 -4.77
C ASP A 99 -19.31 -15.16 -5.13
N PRO A 100 -19.10 -16.41 -5.60
CA PRO A 100 -17.78 -16.90 -5.99
C PRO A 100 -17.12 -16.13 -7.15
N GLU A 101 -17.89 -15.33 -7.91
CA GLU A 101 -17.35 -14.44 -8.95
C GLU A 101 -16.72 -13.16 -8.36
N LYS A 102 -17.03 -12.88 -7.08
CA LYS A 102 -16.46 -11.78 -6.30
C LYS A 102 -15.80 -12.29 -5.02
N PRO A 103 -14.77 -13.11 -5.14
CA PRO A 103 -14.25 -13.87 -4.01
C PRO A 103 -13.68 -13.00 -2.89
N TRP A 104 -13.18 -11.82 -3.18
CA TRP A 104 -12.63 -10.92 -2.16
C TRP A 104 -13.47 -9.65 -2.08
N SER A 105 -14.34 -9.60 -1.08
CA SER A 105 -15.21 -8.46 -0.79
C SER A 105 -15.38 -8.30 0.72
N SER A 106 -15.97 -7.22 1.16
CA SER A 106 -16.27 -6.95 2.57
C SER A 106 -17.21 -8.01 3.22
N GLU A 107 -17.87 -8.81 2.40
CA GLU A 107 -18.77 -9.90 2.86
C GLU A 107 -18.07 -11.26 2.90
N SER A 108 -16.82 -11.33 2.49
CA SER A 108 -16.05 -12.56 2.46
C SER A 108 -15.37 -12.82 3.80
N THR A 109 -15.22 -14.08 4.17
CA THR A 109 -14.50 -14.49 5.39
C THR A 109 -13.46 -15.54 5.02
N LEU A 110 -12.19 -15.27 5.29
CA LEU A 110 -11.15 -16.29 5.20
C LEU A 110 -11.21 -17.17 6.44
N GLU A 111 -11.29 -18.47 6.25
CA GLU A 111 -11.41 -19.45 7.32
C GLU A 111 -10.31 -20.50 7.22
N VAL A 112 -9.88 -21.01 8.37
CA VAL A 112 -8.94 -22.13 8.49
C VAL A 112 -9.61 -23.27 9.23
N TYR A 113 -9.43 -24.48 8.68
CA TYR A 113 -9.92 -25.70 9.34
C TYR A 113 -8.92 -26.25 10.36
N SER A 114 -9.42 -26.66 11.50
CA SER A 114 -8.63 -27.41 12.49
C SER A 114 -9.23 -28.79 12.69
N GLU A 115 -8.47 -29.83 12.35
CA GLU A 115 -8.86 -31.22 12.57
C GLU A 115 -9.01 -31.54 14.08
N ALA A 116 -8.18 -30.91 14.91
CA ALA A 116 -8.23 -31.10 16.39
C ALA A 116 -9.55 -30.65 17.00
N SER A 117 -10.15 -29.59 16.49
CA SER A 117 -11.46 -29.09 16.94
C SER A 117 -12.62 -29.55 16.08
N GLY A 118 -12.34 -30.03 14.84
CA GLY A 118 -13.34 -30.35 13.85
C GLY A 118 -14.11 -29.15 13.32
N ASN A 119 -13.56 -27.93 13.45
CA ASN A 119 -14.25 -26.71 13.11
C ASN A 119 -13.42 -25.78 12.23
N TRP A 120 -14.11 -24.94 11.47
CA TRP A 120 -13.58 -23.79 10.78
C TRP A 120 -13.53 -22.57 11.71
N SER A 121 -12.51 -21.76 11.59
CA SER A 121 -12.33 -20.52 12.37
C SER A 121 -11.89 -19.39 11.46
N ALA A 122 -12.43 -18.20 11.66
CA ALA A 122 -12.06 -17.03 10.89
C ALA A 122 -10.58 -16.68 11.09
N VAL A 123 -9.91 -16.33 10.00
CA VAL A 123 -8.54 -15.80 9.98
C VAL A 123 -8.62 -14.29 9.97
N VAL A 124 -7.96 -13.65 10.94
CA VAL A 124 -7.85 -12.19 10.97
C VAL A 124 -6.77 -11.77 9.97
N LEU A 125 -7.12 -10.85 9.06
CA LEU A 125 -6.21 -10.34 8.05
C LEU A 125 -5.52 -9.06 8.54
N ASP A 126 -4.39 -9.21 9.21
CA ASP A 126 -3.64 -8.09 9.82
C ASP A 126 -2.62 -7.46 8.87
N TYR A 127 -2.22 -8.18 7.82
CA TYR A 127 -1.13 -7.75 6.93
C TYR A 127 -1.47 -7.95 5.46
N CYS A 128 -1.04 -6.98 4.66
CA CYS A 128 -0.98 -7.10 3.21
C CYS A 128 0.45 -7.11 2.73
N ARG A 129 0.78 -8.08 1.88
CA ARG A 129 2.02 -8.09 1.12
C ARG A 129 1.78 -7.47 -0.25
N ILE A 130 2.53 -6.42 -0.54
CA ILE A 130 2.58 -5.75 -1.84
C ILE A 130 3.85 -6.22 -2.52
N SER A 131 3.72 -6.86 -3.69
CA SER A 131 4.86 -7.42 -4.43
C SER A 131 4.98 -6.72 -5.78
N ALA A 132 6.11 -6.07 -6.00
CA ALA A 132 6.49 -5.46 -7.27
C ALA A 132 7.99 -5.19 -7.28
N LYS A 133 8.59 -5.10 -8.46
CA LYS A 133 10.02 -4.84 -8.58
C LYS A 133 10.39 -3.48 -7.95
N GLY A 134 11.29 -3.51 -6.97
CA GLY A 134 11.82 -2.34 -6.30
C GLY A 134 10.87 -1.67 -5.30
N VAL A 135 9.69 -2.22 -5.04
CA VAL A 135 8.65 -1.57 -4.23
C VAL A 135 9.10 -1.27 -2.80
N GLY A 136 9.95 -2.09 -2.23
CA GLY A 136 10.39 -1.91 -0.83
C GLY A 136 11.83 -1.41 -0.67
N THR A 137 12.52 -1.06 -1.77
CA THR A 137 13.97 -0.73 -1.73
C THR A 137 14.30 0.44 -0.82
N ASP A 138 13.45 1.48 -0.82
CA ASP A 138 13.70 2.74 -0.13
C ASP A 138 12.87 2.92 1.14
N PHE A 139 12.21 1.85 1.61
CA PHE A 139 11.37 1.86 2.80
C PHE A 139 11.95 0.96 3.90
N ALA A 140 11.59 1.26 5.13
CA ALA A 140 11.98 0.48 6.31
C ALA A 140 10.76 0.16 7.17
N ALA A 141 10.90 -0.82 8.07
CA ALA A 141 9.89 -1.08 9.09
C ALA A 141 9.61 0.18 9.93
N GLU A 142 8.35 0.35 10.33
CA GLU A 142 7.81 1.50 11.06
C GLU A 142 7.67 2.80 10.23
N ASP A 143 8.07 2.81 8.96
CA ASP A 143 7.75 3.94 8.08
C ASP A 143 6.24 4.05 7.90
N THR A 144 5.75 5.29 7.79
CA THR A 144 4.39 5.54 7.32
C THR A 144 4.42 5.85 5.83
N VAL A 145 3.72 5.06 5.05
CA VAL A 145 3.59 5.22 3.59
C VAL A 145 2.16 5.59 3.23
N THR A 146 1.99 6.47 2.27
CA THR A 146 0.67 6.75 1.69
C THR A 146 0.52 5.95 0.41
N LEU A 147 -0.41 5.01 0.39
CA LEU A 147 -0.78 4.24 -0.80
C LEU A 147 -1.84 4.99 -1.59
N THR A 148 -1.70 5.01 -2.90
CA THR A 148 -2.67 5.64 -3.80
C THR A 148 -2.82 4.83 -5.08
N GLY A 149 -4.05 4.76 -5.61
CA GLY A 149 -4.35 4.10 -6.87
C GLY A 149 -4.36 2.58 -6.81
N SER A 150 -4.44 2.00 -5.60
CA SER A 150 -4.57 0.56 -5.43
C SER A 150 -6.00 0.08 -5.69
N ALA A 151 -6.98 0.96 -5.59
CA ALA A 151 -8.41 0.68 -5.76
C ALA A 151 -8.87 0.62 -7.23
N ALA A 152 -8.00 0.29 -8.18
CA ALA A 152 -8.40 0.14 -9.58
C ALA A 152 -9.40 -1.02 -9.72
N GLU A 153 -10.60 -0.71 -10.17
CA GLU A 153 -11.64 -1.69 -10.50
C GLU A 153 -11.19 -2.55 -11.68
N GLN A 154 -10.57 -3.68 -11.39
CA GLN A 154 -10.45 -4.76 -12.36
C GLN A 154 -11.40 -5.88 -11.95
N ALA A 155 -12.04 -6.52 -12.91
CA ALA A 155 -13.02 -7.56 -12.66
C ALA A 155 -12.47 -8.64 -11.71
N GLY A 156 -13.12 -8.84 -10.57
CA GLY A 156 -12.76 -9.84 -9.56
C GLY A 156 -11.67 -9.43 -8.58
N GLN A 157 -11.26 -8.16 -8.55
CA GLN A 157 -10.28 -7.64 -7.60
C GLN A 157 -10.91 -6.56 -6.72
N TRP A 158 -10.67 -6.65 -5.43
CA TRP A 158 -11.10 -5.68 -4.45
C TRP A 158 -9.91 -5.22 -3.63
N ASN A 159 -9.74 -3.91 -3.50
CA ASN A 159 -8.61 -3.36 -2.77
C ASN A 159 -8.99 -2.04 -2.08
N GLU A 160 -8.91 -2.02 -0.76
CA GLU A 160 -9.21 -0.88 0.10
C GLU A 160 -7.95 -0.35 0.79
N LEU A 161 -6.77 -0.56 0.19
CA LEU A 161 -5.48 -0.22 0.79
C LEU A 161 -5.09 1.25 0.66
N ASP A 162 -5.76 2.04 -0.15
CA ASP A 162 -5.40 3.46 -0.33
C ASP A 162 -5.49 4.22 1.01
N GLY A 163 -4.54 5.11 1.23
CA GLY A 163 -4.39 5.86 2.47
C GLY A 163 -3.05 5.61 3.17
N ASP A 164 -2.94 6.10 4.40
CA ASP A 164 -1.71 5.96 5.19
C ASP A 164 -1.64 4.57 5.81
N ARG A 165 -0.49 3.90 5.64
CA ARG A 165 -0.20 2.57 6.16
C ARG A 165 1.15 2.54 6.85
N ILE A 166 1.25 1.70 7.88
CA ILE A 166 2.52 1.45 8.55
C ILE A 166 3.19 0.27 7.88
N VAL A 167 4.44 0.46 7.47
CA VAL A 167 5.29 -0.61 6.96
C VAL A 167 5.69 -1.52 8.12
N TYR A 168 5.36 -2.80 8.00
CA TYR A 168 5.76 -3.80 8.98
C TYR A 168 7.13 -4.39 8.63
N ASP A 169 7.38 -4.60 7.35
CA ASP A 169 8.62 -5.13 6.82
C ASP A 169 8.80 -4.72 5.35
N ALA A 170 10.04 -4.53 4.92
CA ALA A 170 10.39 -4.14 3.56
C ALA A 170 11.58 -4.94 3.05
N GLY A 171 11.38 -5.60 1.92
CA GLY A 171 12.44 -6.22 1.12
C GLY A 171 12.53 -5.53 -0.24
N ALA A 172 13.54 -5.86 -1.05
CA ALA A 172 13.74 -5.18 -2.33
C ALA A 172 12.49 -5.17 -3.23
N ASP A 173 11.81 -6.31 -3.36
CA ASP A 173 10.67 -6.50 -4.26
C ASP A 173 9.35 -6.79 -3.52
N ALA A 174 9.30 -6.53 -2.23
CA ALA A 174 8.11 -6.72 -1.42
C ALA A 174 8.03 -5.70 -0.30
N LEU A 175 6.84 -5.21 -0.03
CA LEU A 175 6.50 -4.36 1.08
C LEU A 175 5.35 -5.01 1.83
N ARG A 176 5.47 -5.18 3.14
CA ARG A 176 4.39 -5.65 3.99
C ARG A 176 3.86 -4.50 4.83
N VAL A 177 2.59 -4.22 4.67
CA VAL A 177 1.92 -3.16 5.43
C VAL A 177 0.88 -3.74 6.36
N LYS A 178 0.59 -3.05 7.45
CA LYS A 178 -0.54 -3.40 8.31
C LYS A 178 -1.84 -3.05 7.60
N ALA A 179 -2.76 -4.01 7.59
CA ALA A 179 -4.15 -3.77 7.26
C ALA A 179 -4.89 -3.22 8.49
N ASP A 180 -6.01 -2.55 8.29
CA ASP A 180 -6.87 -2.16 9.40
C ASP A 180 -7.75 -3.36 9.78
N PRO A 181 -7.60 -3.93 10.99
CA PRO A 181 -8.40 -5.08 11.40
C PRO A 181 -9.87 -4.67 11.53
N GLY A 182 -10.70 -5.12 10.64
CA GLY A 182 -12.15 -4.88 10.72
C GLY A 182 -12.88 -4.77 9.40
N GLY A 183 -12.28 -5.06 8.27
CA GLY A 183 -13.02 -5.13 7.02
C GLY A 183 -12.32 -4.65 5.78
N GLU A 184 -11.04 -4.35 5.83
CA GLU A 184 -10.29 -4.05 4.62
C GLU A 184 -9.95 -5.34 3.88
N TRP A 185 -10.29 -5.37 2.59
CA TRP A 185 -9.98 -6.46 1.70
C TRP A 185 -8.97 -6.00 0.65
N PHE A 186 -7.96 -6.80 0.47
CA PHE A 186 -6.89 -6.50 -0.47
C PHE A 186 -6.40 -7.80 -1.11
N TYR A 187 -6.86 -8.03 -2.28
CA TYR A 187 -6.36 -9.11 -3.10
C TYR A 187 -6.45 -8.68 -4.55
N GLY A 188 -5.38 -8.84 -5.29
CA GLY A 188 -5.44 -8.54 -6.69
C GLY A 188 -4.10 -8.25 -7.34
N ARG A 189 -4.15 -8.02 -8.61
CA ARG A 189 -3.02 -7.69 -9.45
C ARG A 189 -3.34 -6.48 -10.31
N LEU A 190 -2.54 -5.44 -10.17
CA LEU A 190 -2.54 -4.30 -11.08
C LEU A 190 -1.48 -4.55 -12.16
N THR A 191 -1.84 -4.39 -13.43
CA THR A 191 -0.95 -4.55 -14.60
C THR A 191 -0.93 -3.29 -15.44
#